data_81e83e5058a8559aabacbac588cbfd76
#
_entry.id   81e83e5058a8559aabacbac588cbfd76
#
_cell.length_a   1.000
_cell.length_b   1.000
_cell.length_c   1.000
_cell.angle_alpha   90.00
_cell.angle_beta   90.00
_cell.angle_gamma   90.00
#
_symmetry.space_group_name_H-M   'P 1'
#
loop_
_entity.id
_entity.type
_entity.pdbx_description
1 polymer ?
#
loop_
_entity_poly.entity_id
_entity_poly.type
_entity_poly.pdbx_seq_one_letter_code
_entity_poly.pdbx_strand_id
1 'polypeptide(L)'
;MDGCLNNLPPQCATFSPIELTLRKDIKNHLFKAINMSQLSAISPIDGRYHKQTANLSAYFSEYGLIKYRVLVEVHYFLFLADKKFFKVTPALKKTLLAVVENFSEEDAQKIKQIEATTNHDVKAVEYFLKEILDTNKASELKEWIHFGLTSQDINNTAIPLSWKDAMENNTLPSLINLQNRLYQFAKQWKKVPLLARTHGQPASPTTLGKEVMVFVERLHNQIELFATIPFAAKFGGATGNFNAHHIAYPKKNWVSLGNEFVEDILGLQRMQFTTQIEHYDNFAAHCDNLKRINNILIDLSRDIWTYISMDYFKQQTKKGEVGSSAMPHKVNPIDFENAEGNLGIANALLEHLAAKLPISRLQRDLTDSTVLRNIGVPVGHIAIAINSLEKGLGKLILNEVKIQADLENNWAVVAEAIQTILRREKYPNPYEALKDLTRGNSKIDKKSMHKFIDGLKVTAALKKELKQITPQNYTGITAEY
;
A
#
# COMPACT_ATOMS: atom_id res chain seq x y z
N MET A 1 32.87 -53.06 -2.20
CA MET A 1 31.56 -53.64 -1.84
C MET A 1 30.55 -52.99 -2.73
N ASP A 2 30.39 -53.62 -3.87
CA ASP A 2 29.45 -53.35 -4.94
C ASP A 2 28.06 -53.81 -4.55
N GLY A 3 27.06 -53.11 -5.07
CA GLY A 3 25.72 -53.66 -5.19
C GLY A 3 24.64 -52.86 -4.47
N CYS A 4 23.98 -51.94 -5.22
CA CYS A 4 22.52 -51.70 -5.19
C CYS A 4 22.16 -50.42 -6.00
N LEU A 5 22.40 -50.44 -7.29
CA LEU A 5 21.80 -49.50 -8.26
C LEU A 5 21.40 -50.25 -9.49
N ASN A 6 20.21 -50.85 -9.51
CA ASN A 6 19.52 -51.26 -10.74
C ASN A 6 18.15 -51.80 -10.34
N ASN A 7 17.12 -50.97 -10.45
CA ASN A 7 15.74 -51.40 -10.76
C ASN A 7 14.80 -50.22 -10.67
N LEU A 8 14.82 -49.36 -11.71
CA LEU A 8 13.70 -48.51 -12.06
C LEU A 8 13.25 -48.95 -13.48
N PRO A 9 11.99 -49.29 -13.70
CA PRO A 9 11.52 -49.67 -15.02
C PRO A 9 11.49 -48.46 -15.95
N PRO A 10 11.87 -48.60 -17.23
CA PRO A 10 11.76 -47.58 -18.24
C PRO A 10 10.29 -47.48 -18.70
N GLN A 11 9.49 -46.63 -18.14
CA GLN A 11 8.26 -46.19 -18.78
C GLN A 11 8.55 -44.88 -19.56
N CYS A 12 9.30 -45.01 -20.64
CA CYS A 12 9.19 -44.11 -21.79
C CYS A 12 7.89 -44.46 -22.51
N ALA A 13 6.82 -43.74 -22.21
CA ALA A 13 5.61 -43.76 -23.00
C ALA A 13 5.98 -43.23 -24.42
N THR A 14 6.17 -44.10 -25.39
CA THR A 14 6.23 -43.75 -26.79
C THR A 14 4.84 -43.32 -27.22
N PHE A 15 4.65 -42.02 -27.37
CA PHE A 15 3.41 -41.47 -27.92
C PHE A 15 3.23 -41.90 -29.35
N SER A 16 1.99 -42.28 -29.74
CA SER A 16 1.68 -42.64 -31.11
C SER A 16 1.90 -41.45 -32.06
N PRO A 17 2.17 -41.68 -33.36
CA PRO A 17 2.30 -40.59 -34.34
C PRO A 17 1.10 -39.65 -34.38
N ILE A 18 -0.10 -40.13 -34.07
CA ILE A 18 -1.33 -39.34 -34.00
C ILE A 18 -1.32 -38.40 -32.78
N GLU A 19 -0.84 -38.87 -31.61
CA GLU A 19 -0.72 -38.01 -30.41
C GLU A 19 0.34 -36.92 -30.55
N LEU A 20 1.43 -37.20 -31.27
CA LEU A 20 2.46 -36.22 -31.62
C LEU A 20 1.95 -35.17 -32.61
N THR A 21 1.11 -35.56 -33.57
CA THR A 21 0.50 -34.63 -34.52
C THR A 21 -0.55 -33.73 -33.83
N LEU A 22 -1.45 -34.31 -33.03
CA LEU A 22 -2.41 -33.57 -32.22
C LEU A 22 -1.73 -32.58 -31.24
N ARG A 23 -0.62 -32.96 -30.62
CA ARG A 23 0.15 -32.05 -29.76
C ARG A 23 0.83 -30.92 -30.53
N LYS A 24 1.28 -31.17 -31.76
CA LYS A 24 1.83 -30.13 -32.66
C LYS A 24 0.76 -29.17 -33.13
N ASP A 25 -0.43 -29.65 -33.47
CA ASP A 25 -1.56 -28.81 -33.89
C ASP A 25 -2.11 -27.99 -32.74
N ILE A 26 -2.22 -28.57 -31.54
CA ILE A 26 -2.58 -27.82 -30.31
C ILE A 26 -1.49 -26.79 -29.98
N LYS A 27 -0.21 -27.10 -30.10
CA LYS A 27 0.88 -26.13 -29.94
C LYS A 27 0.80 -24.98 -30.94
N ASN A 28 0.56 -25.29 -32.24
CA ASN A 28 0.48 -24.28 -33.28
C ASN A 28 -0.77 -23.36 -33.14
N HIS A 29 -1.86 -23.86 -32.58
CA HIS A 29 -3.02 -23.02 -32.24
C HIS A 29 -2.85 -22.20 -30.96
N LEU A 30 -2.10 -22.69 -29.98
CA LEU A 30 -1.85 -21.98 -28.70
C LEU A 30 -0.77 -20.90 -28.79
N PHE A 31 0.12 -20.95 -29.79
CA PHE A 31 1.27 -20.03 -29.93
C PHE A 31 1.17 -19.07 -31.14
N LYS A 32 -0.03 -18.71 -31.61
CA LYS A 32 -0.13 -17.45 -32.35
C LYS A 32 0.25 -16.33 -31.37
N ALA A 33 1.30 -15.57 -31.74
CA ALA A 33 1.69 -14.38 -30.97
C ALA A 33 0.44 -13.51 -30.74
N ILE A 34 -0.09 -13.54 -29.53
CA ILE A 34 -1.22 -12.71 -29.15
C ILE A 34 -0.63 -11.32 -28.96
N ASN A 35 -1.05 -10.35 -29.77
CA ASN A 35 -0.69 -8.95 -29.54
C ASN A 35 -1.09 -8.59 -28.12
N MET A 36 -0.15 -8.07 -27.34
CA MET A 36 -0.38 -7.69 -25.96
C MET A 36 -1.54 -6.68 -25.89
N SER A 37 -2.61 -7.09 -25.24
CA SER A 37 -3.76 -6.26 -24.90
C SER A 37 -4.06 -6.44 -23.42
N GLN A 38 -4.95 -5.63 -22.87
CA GLN A 38 -5.38 -5.80 -21.46
C GLN A 38 -5.93 -7.22 -21.18
N LEU A 39 -6.53 -7.88 -22.18
CA LEU A 39 -7.04 -9.25 -22.03
C LEU A 39 -5.93 -10.30 -22.05
N SER A 40 -4.81 -10.03 -22.70
CA SER A 40 -3.65 -10.92 -22.79
C SER A 40 -2.52 -10.57 -21.81
N ALA A 41 -2.69 -9.52 -20.99
CA ALA A 41 -1.72 -9.15 -19.97
C ALA A 41 -1.62 -10.24 -18.90
N ILE A 42 -0.37 -10.65 -18.56
CA ILE A 42 -0.09 -11.66 -17.54
C ILE A 42 -0.43 -11.14 -16.15
N SER A 43 -0.07 -9.88 -15.88
CA SER A 43 -0.39 -9.23 -14.61
C SER A 43 -1.84 -8.73 -14.60
N PRO A 44 -2.65 -9.03 -13.57
CA PRO A 44 -3.98 -8.45 -13.43
C PRO A 44 -3.95 -6.93 -13.23
N ILE A 45 -2.84 -6.36 -12.76
CA ILE A 45 -2.64 -4.91 -12.61
C ILE A 45 -2.75 -4.23 -13.97
N ASP A 46 -2.06 -4.77 -15.01
CA ASP A 46 -2.04 -4.21 -16.36
C ASP A 46 -3.23 -4.68 -17.21
N GLY A 47 -3.87 -5.78 -16.82
CA GLY A 47 -5.03 -6.36 -17.50
C GLY A 47 -6.36 -5.94 -16.86
N ARG A 48 -6.90 -6.84 -16.03
CA ARG A 48 -8.23 -6.73 -15.40
C ARG A 48 -8.44 -5.40 -14.64
N TYR A 49 -7.41 -4.94 -13.96
CA TYR A 49 -7.48 -3.75 -13.10
C TYR A 49 -6.82 -2.50 -13.71
N HIS A 50 -6.43 -2.55 -14.97
CA HIS A 50 -5.73 -1.45 -15.66
C HIS A 50 -6.37 -0.07 -15.42
N LYS A 51 -7.70 0.02 -15.47
CA LYS A 51 -8.42 1.29 -15.24
C LYS A 51 -8.19 1.89 -13.85
N GLN A 52 -7.82 1.08 -12.87
CA GLN A 52 -7.59 1.50 -11.49
C GLN A 52 -6.13 1.83 -11.21
N THR A 53 -5.23 1.42 -12.10
CA THR A 53 -3.76 1.47 -11.90
C THR A 53 -3.05 2.27 -12.99
N ALA A 54 -3.75 2.67 -14.06
CA ALA A 54 -3.15 3.32 -15.24
C ALA A 54 -2.37 4.60 -14.89
N ASN A 55 -2.80 5.36 -13.89
CA ASN A 55 -2.11 6.56 -13.42
C ASN A 55 -0.73 6.26 -12.77
N LEU A 56 -0.50 5.03 -12.32
CA LEU A 56 0.78 4.61 -11.76
C LEU A 56 1.84 4.35 -12.85
N SER A 57 1.43 4.20 -14.11
CA SER A 57 2.35 3.99 -15.22
C SER A 57 3.32 5.16 -15.44
N ALA A 58 2.90 6.37 -15.13
CA ALA A 58 3.76 7.56 -15.21
C ALA A 58 4.97 7.50 -14.27
N TYR A 59 4.92 6.67 -13.24
CA TYR A 59 5.95 6.51 -12.21
C TYR A 59 6.71 5.18 -12.33
N PHE A 60 6.01 4.07 -12.55
CA PHE A 60 6.55 2.72 -12.32
C PHE A 60 6.67 1.87 -13.57
N SER A 61 6.23 2.35 -14.74
CA SER A 61 6.47 1.67 -16.02
C SER A 61 7.91 1.89 -16.49
N GLU A 62 8.34 1.15 -17.52
CA GLU A 62 9.62 1.39 -18.20
C GLU A 62 9.68 2.82 -18.78
N TYR A 63 8.55 3.31 -19.34
CA TYR A 63 8.40 4.70 -19.75
C TYR A 63 8.65 5.67 -18.58
N GLY A 64 8.02 5.44 -17.44
CA GLY A 64 8.20 6.24 -16.23
C GLY A 64 9.66 6.28 -15.80
N LEU A 65 10.32 5.12 -15.70
CA LEU A 65 11.72 5.04 -15.32
C LEU A 65 12.64 5.82 -16.28
N ILE A 66 12.42 5.70 -17.58
CA ILE A 66 13.19 6.44 -18.61
C ILE A 66 12.96 7.94 -18.45
N LYS A 67 11.71 8.37 -18.29
CA LYS A 67 11.34 9.78 -18.08
C LYS A 67 12.09 10.38 -16.88
N TYR A 68 12.11 9.70 -15.74
CA TYR A 68 12.80 10.21 -14.55
C TYR A 68 14.32 10.23 -14.73
N ARG A 69 14.90 9.30 -15.48
CA ARG A 69 16.33 9.35 -15.84
C ARG A 69 16.66 10.55 -16.71
N VAL A 70 15.84 10.83 -17.72
CA VAL A 70 15.99 12.03 -18.58
C VAL A 70 15.86 13.30 -17.75
N LEU A 71 14.88 13.37 -16.85
CA LEU A 71 14.71 14.48 -15.93
C LEU A 71 15.98 14.75 -15.11
N VAL A 72 16.52 13.72 -14.46
CA VAL A 72 17.72 13.86 -13.62
C VAL A 72 18.94 14.31 -14.44
N GLU A 73 19.17 13.70 -15.60
CA GLU A 73 20.29 14.07 -16.48
C GLU A 73 20.21 15.52 -16.96
N VAL A 74 19.03 15.97 -17.40
CA VAL A 74 18.81 17.34 -17.86
C VAL A 74 19.01 18.32 -16.71
N HIS A 75 18.44 18.05 -15.55
CA HIS A 75 18.61 18.93 -14.39
C HIS A 75 20.05 18.99 -13.93
N TYR A 76 20.78 17.86 -13.94
CA TYR A 76 22.19 17.85 -13.59
C TYR A 76 23.04 18.66 -14.59
N PHE A 77 22.81 18.49 -15.88
CA PHE A 77 23.46 19.26 -16.92
C PHE A 77 23.23 20.79 -16.73
N LEU A 78 21.99 21.20 -16.50
CA LEU A 78 21.65 22.59 -16.26
C LEU A 78 22.22 23.12 -14.94
N PHE A 79 22.25 22.30 -13.90
CA PHE A 79 22.88 22.61 -12.62
C PHE A 79 24.38 22.94 -12.78
N LEU A 80 25.13 22.11 -13.53
CA LEU A 80 26.53 22.36 -13.81
C LEU A 80 26.73 23.70 -14.58
N ALA A 81 25.84 24.01 -15.53
CA ALA A 81 25.88 25.28 -16.24
C ALA A 81 25.61 26.47 -15.29
N ASP A 82 24.60 26.38 -14.42
CA ASP A 82 24.28 27.39 -13.41
C ASP A 82 25.45 27.59 -12.41
N LYS A 83 26.24 26.51 -12.12
CA LYS A 83 27.50 26.57 -11.34
C LYS A 83 28.72 27.05 -12.13
N LYS A 84 28.50 27.49 -13.37
CA LYS A 84 29.49 28.12 -14.27
C LYS A 84 30.63 27.17 -14.70
N PHE A 85 30.35 25.88 -14.84
CA PHE A 85 31.30 24.95 -15.45
C PHE A 85 31.37 25.18 -16.98
N PHE A 86 30.27 25.54 -17.60
CA PHE A 86 30.12 25.91 -19.01
C PHE A 86 28.93 26.87 -19.17
N LYS A 87 28.72 27.36 -20.39
CA LYS A 87 27.62 28.28 -20.69
C LYS A 87 26.53 27.61 -21.51
N VAL A 88 25.29 27.79 -21.12
CA VAL A 88 24.11 27.38 -21.88
C VAL A 88 23.31 28.62 -22.32
N THR A 89 22.88 28.66 -23.57
CA THR A 89 22.00 29.74 -24.05
C THR A 89 20.61 29.62 -23.47
N PRO A 90 19.87 30.73 -23.26
CA PRO A 90 18.48 30.66 -22.81
C PRO A 90 17.58 29.80 -23.71
N ALA A 91 17.83 29.80 -25.01
CA ALA A 91 17.11 28.96 -25.98
C ALA A 91 17.35 27.48 -25.74
N LEU A 92 18.62 27.07 -25.58
CA LEU A 92 18.95 25.67 -25.27
C LEU A 92 18.38 25.21 -23.90
N LYS A 93 18.49 26.05 -22.87
CA LYS A 93 17.88 25.79 -21.56
C LYS A 93 16.39 25.52 -21.69
N LYS A 94 15.67 26.38 -22.45
CA LYS A 94 14.25 26.20 -22.72
C LYS A 94 13.94 24.89 -23.45
N THR A 95 14.74 24.54 -24.45
CA THR A 95 14.59 23.29 -25.21
C THR A 95 14.76 22.06 -24.29
N LEU A 96 15.82 22.05 -23.47
CA LEU A 96 16.09 20.91 -22.57
C LEU A 96 14.98 20.74 -21.52
N LEU A 97 14.48 21.83 -20.94
CA LEU A 97 13.34 21.77 -20.03
C LEU A 97 12.06 21.27 -20.72
N ALA A 98 11.81 21.71 -21.97
CA ALA A 98 10.68 21.23 -22.75
C ALA A 98 10.76 19.73 -23.07
N VAL A 99 11.95 19.17 -23.22
CA VAL A 99 12.14 17.69 -23.36
C VAL A 99 11.68 16.96 -22.12
N VAL A 100 11.93 17.50 -20.93
CA VAL A 100 11.46 16.89 -19.67
C VAL A 100 9.95 17.02 -19.51
N GLU A 101 9.42 18.22 -19.74
CA GLU A 101 8.00 18.53 -19.57
C GLU A 101 7.11 17.73 -20.54
N ASN A 102 7.53 17.62 -21.80
CA ASN A 102 6.76 17.01 -22.89
C ASN A 102 7.28 15.61 -23.27
N PHE A 103 8.03 14.95 -22.39
CA PHE A 103 8.59 13.63 -22.65
C PHE A 103 7.49 12.64 -23.06
N SER A 104 7.63 12.03 -24.22
CA SER A 104 6.60 11.18 -24.86
C SER A 104 6.99 9.70 -24.89
N GLU A 105 6.02 8.84 -25.24
CA GLU A 105 6.31 7.42 -25.51
C GLU A 105 7.23 7.24 -26.72
N GLU A 106 7.13 8.13 -27.75
CA GLU A 106 8.01 8.14 -28.92
C GLU A 106 9.46 8.44 -28.50
N ASP A 107 9.69 9.34 -27.55
CA ASP A 107 11.03 9.62 -27.02
C ASP A 107 11.57 8.41 -26.26
N ALA A 108 10.74 7.77 -25.45
CA ALA A 108 11.10 6.53 -24.77
C ALA A 108 11.44 5.40 -25.75
N GLN A 109 10.68 5.27 -26.86
CA GLN A 109 10.97 4.29 -27.92
C GLN A 109 12.30 4.56 -28.62
N LYS A 110 12.64 5.84 -28.89
CA LYS A 110 13.98 6.19 -29.43
C LYS A 110 15.09 5.76 -28.47
N ILE A 111 14.95 6.03 -27.18
CA ILE A 111 15.90 5.59 -26.16
C ILE A 111 16.03 4.06 -26.15
N LYS A 112 14.91 3.32 -26.25
CA LYS A 112 14.93 1.86 -26.33
C LYS A 112 15.60 1.33 -27.60
N GLN A 113 15.48 2.02 -28.73
CA GLN A 113 16.20 1.68 -29.97
C GLN A 113 17.72 1.86 -29.80
N ILE A 114 18.17 2.94 -29.13
CA ILE A 114 19.57 3.14 -28.80
C ILE A 114 20.06 2.05 -27.83
N GLU A 115 19.26 1.73 -26.81
CA GLU A 115 19.56 0.67 -25.84
C GLU A 115 19.73 -0.70 -26.51
N ALA A 116 18.89 -1.03 -27.49
CA ALA A 116 18.98 -2.29 -28.24
C ALA A 116 20.34 -2.51 -28.93
N THR A 117 21.04 -1.40 -29.28
CA THR A 117 22.38 -1.44 -29.86
C THR A 117 23.49 -1.37 -28.80
N THR A 118 23.32 -0.54 -27.77
CA THR A 118 24.34 -0.28 -26.76
C THR A 118 24.33 -1.32 -25.63
N ASN A 119 23.23 -2.04 -25.47
CA ASN A 119 22.95 -2.98 -24.37
C ASN A 119 23.15 -2.32 -22.98
N HIS A 120 22.84 -1.01 -22.88
CA HIS A 120 23.02 -0.23 -21.66
C HIS A 120 21.97 0.89 -21.55
N ASP A 121 21.05 0.76 -20.62
CA ASP A 121 19.86 1.60 -20.47
C ASP A 121 20.17 3.09 -20.15
N VAL A 122 21.02 3.35 -19.15
CA VAL A 122 21.39 4.76 -18.79
C VAL A 122 22.23 5.38 -19.90
N LYS A 123 23.13 4.62 -20.55
CA LYS A 123 23.93 5.11 -21.68
C LYS A 123 23.07 5.51 -22.87
N ALA A 124 21.96 4.82 -23.07
CA ALA A 124 21.00 5.17 -24.13
C ALA A 124 20.36 6.54 -23.87
N VAL A 125 20.06 6.88 -22.60
CA VAL A 125 19.57 8.22 -22.22
C VAL A 125 20.63 9.29 -22.52
N GLU A 126 21.91 9.04 -22.21
CA GLU A 126 23.00 9.97 -22.54
C GLU A 126 23.05 10.25 -24.06
N TYR A 127 23.02 9.21 -24.88
CA TYR A 127 23.05 9.37 -26.34
C TYR A 127 21.85 10.13 -26.88
N PHE A 128 20.66 9.84 -26.40
CA PHE A 128 19.45 10.60 -26.73
C PHE A 128 19.62 12.11 -26.44
N LEU A 129 20.13 12.46 -25.28
CA LEU A 129 20.38 13.86 -24.92
C LEU A 129 21.50 14.50 -25.76
N LYS A 130 22.56 13.74 -26.09
CA LYS A 130 23.64 14.17 -26.98
C LYS A 130 23.12 14.48 -28.40
N GLU A 131 22.18 13.69 -28.93
CA GLU A 131 21.51 13.97 -30.21
C GLU A 131 20.68 15.28 -30.15
N ILE A 132 20.01 15.54 -29.03
CA ILE A 132 19.30 16.82 -28.83
C ILE A 132 20.26 18.00 -28.84
N LEU A 133 21.43 17.88 -28.21
CA LEU A 133 22.46 18.92 -28.26
C LEU A 133 22.98 19.17 -29.69
N ASP A 134 23.20 18.11 -30.48
CA ASP A 134 23.58 18.22 -31.88
C ASP A 134 22.57 18.98 -32.71
N THR A 135 21.31 18.60 -32.59
CA THR A 135 20.20 19.25 -33.30
C THR A 135 20.10 20.74 -32.97
N ASN A 136 20.46 21.12 -31.74
CA ASN A 136 20.44 22.51 -31.28
C ASN A 136 21.78 23.25 -31.43
N LYS A 137 22.70 22.70 -32.23
CA LYS A 137 24.02 23.31 -32.51
C LYS A 137 24.85 23.57 -31.26
N ALA A 138 24.80 22.65 -30.31
CA ALA A 138 25.52 22.70 -29.04
C ALA A 138 26.37 21.44 -28.84
N SER A 139 26.94 20.87 -29.92
CA SER A 139 27.70 19.64 -29.95
C SER A 139 28.95 19.69 -29.05
N GLU A 140 29.51 20.87 -28.82
CA GLU A 140 30.65 21.11 -27.94
C GLU A 140 30.32 20.86 -26.45
N LEU A 141 29.02 20.81 -26.08
CA LEU A 141 28.57 20.59 -24.71
C LEU A 141 28.24 19.12 -24.40
N LYS A 142 28.32 18.23 -25.38
CA LYS A 142 27.91 16.82 -25.24
C LYS A 142 28.59 16.09 -24.07
N GLU A 143 29.88 16.35 -23.84
CA GLU A 143 30.65 15.66 -22.83
C GLU A 143 30.34 16.14 -21.40
N TRP A 144 29.47 17.14 -21.26
CA TRP A 144 28.90 17.54 -19.98
C TRP A 144 27.66 16.73 -19.57
N ILE A 145 27.05 15.98 -20.51
CA ILE A 145 26.04 15.00 -20.17
C ILE A 145 26.71 13.88 -19.36
N HIS A 146 26.12 13.51 -18.24
CA HIS A 146 26.61 12.44 -17.33
C HIS A 146 28.04 12.73 -16.77
N PHE A 147 28.46 14.02 -16.69
CA PHE A 147 29.80 14.38 -16.29
C PHE A 147 30.14 13.88 -14.87
N GLY A 148 31.16 13.02 -14.77
CA GLY A 148 31.66 12.48 -13.51
C GLY A 148 30.76 11.43 -12.84
N LEU A 149 29.59 11.14 -13.40
CA LEU A 149 28.58 10.24 -12.84
C LEU A 149 28.87 8.77 -13.18
N THR A 150 28.17 7.90 -12.48
CA THR A 150 27.93 6.51 -12.83
C THR A 150 26.44 6.28 -12.99
N SER A 151 26.02 5.22 -13.68
CA SER A 151 24.62 4.90 -13.91
C SER A 151 23.77 4.89 -12.63
N GLN A 152 24.37 4.54 -11.49
CA GLN A 152 23.66 4.52 -10.22
C GLN A 152 23.48 5.92 -9.60
N ASP A 153 24.21 6.93 -10.00
CA ASP A 153 23.86 8.31 -9.63
C ASP A 153 22.52 8.72 -10.25
N ILE A 154 22.23 8.23 -11.45
CA ILE A 154 20.96 8.48 -12.14
C ILE A 154 19.85 7.56 -11.61
N ASN A 155 20.10 6.27 -11.43
CA ASN A 155 19.08 5.35 -10.94
C ASN A 155 18.70 5.62 -9.48
N ASN A 156 19.69 5.89 -8.61
CA ASN A 156 19.47 6.15 -7.18
C ASN A 156 19.06 7.61 -6.88
N THR A 157 18.70 8.36 -7.91
CA THR A 157 17.98 9.64 -7.82
C THR A 157 16.65 9.56 -8.55
N ALA A 158 16.61 8.99 -9.76
CA ALA A 158 15.39 8.84 -10.56
C ALA A 158 14.34 7.94 -9.89
N ILE A 159 14.76 6.79 -9.35
CA ILE A 159 13.84 5.84 -8.69
C ILE A 159 13.26 6.43 -7.38
N PRO A 160 14.04 6.95 -6.43
CA PRO A 160 13.45 7.56 -5.24
C PRO A 160 12.62 8.81 -5.54
N LEU A 161 12.95 9.57 -6.60
CA LEU A 161 12.12 10.70 -7.03
C LEU A 161 10.77 10.23 -7.58
N SER A 162 10.78 9.22 -8.46
CA SER A 162 9.56 8.59 -8.96
C SER A 162 8.71 7.99 -7.82
N TRP A 163 9.35 7.33 -6.85
CA TRP A 163 8.68 6.80 -5.67
C TRP A 163 8.03 7.90 -4.83
N LYS A 164 8.79 8.98 -4.55
CA LYS A 164 8.27 10.17 -3.86
C LYS A 164 7.03 10.73 -4.53
N ASP A 165 7.13 11.01 -5.82
CA ASP A 165 6.04 11.59 -6.60
C ASP A 165 4.80 10.69 -6.63
N ALA A 166 4.99 9.37 -6.74
CA ALA A 166 3.90 8.41 -6.69
C ALA A 166 3.23 8.36 -5.30
N MET A 167 4.01 8.42 -4.23
CA MET A 167 3.47 8.45 -2.88
C MET A 167 2.72 9.75 -2.60
N GLU A 168 3.33 10.90 -2.87
CA GLU A 168 2.77 12.22 -2.58
C GLU A 168 1.57 12.58 -3.45
N ASN A 169 1.57 12.20 -4.73
CA ASN A 169 0.53 12.59 -5.68
C ASN A 169 -0.57 11.54 -5.89
N ASN A 170 -0.38 10.30 -5.41
CA ASN A 170 -1.32 9.22 -5.66
C ASN A 170 -1.69 8.42 -4.40
N THR A 171 -0.71 7.74 -3.79
CA THR A 171 -0.98 6.75 -2.75
C THR A 171 -1.43 7.39 -1.44
N LEU A 172 -0.69 8.38 -0.93
CA LEU A 172 -1.06 9.08 0.32
C LEU A 172 -2.37 9.85 0.20
N PRO A 173 -2.63 10.62 -0.88
CA PRO A 173 -3.94 11.24 -1.07
C PRO A 173 -5.10 10.25 -1.07
N SER A 174 -4.93 9.08 -1.68
CA SER A 174 -5.96 8.02 -1.69
C SER A 174 -6.21 7.45 -0.30
N LEU A 175 -5.16 7.23 0.49
CA LEU A 175 -5.26 6.77 1.89
C LEU A 175 -5.92 7.82 2.78
N ILE A 176 -5.56 9.09 2.62
CA ILE A 176 -6.17 10.21 3.37
C ILE A 176 -7.66 10.34 3.02
N ASN A 177 -8.03 10.19 1.76
CA ASN A 177 -9.44 10.21 1.35
C ASN A 177 -10.23 9.06 1.99
N LEU A 178 -9.68 7.84 2.01
CA LEU A 178 -10.28 6.69 2.68
C LEU A 178 -10.41 6.94 4.19
N GLN A 179 -9.37 7.45 4.84
CA GLN A 179 -9.39 7.82 6.26
C GLN A 179 -10.49 8.85 6.55
N ASN A 180 -10.60 9.89 5.73
CA ASN A 180 -11.62 10.92 5.87
C ASN A 180 -13.03 10.33 5.73
N ARG A 181 -13.23 9.38 4.82
CA ARG A 181 -14.50 8.68 4.68
C ARG A 181 -14.86 7.88 5.93
N LEU A 182 -13.91 7.14 6.48
CA LEU A 182 -14.09 6.42 7.74
C LEU A 182 -14.44 7.38 8.88
N TYR A 183 -13.77 8.53 8.94
CA TYR A 183 -14.08 9.57 9.92
C TYR A 183 -15.51 10.11 9.79
N GLN A 184 -16.02 10.28 8.56
CA GLN A 184 -17.42 10.67 8.36
C GLN A 184 -18.39 9.60 8.87
N PHE A 185 -18.10 8.31 8.64
CA PHE A 185 -18.90 7.22 9.21
C PHE A 185 -18.83 7.19 10.72
N ALA A 186 -17.66 7.40 11.31
CA ALA A 186 -17.52 7.49 12.77
C ALA A 186 -18.40 8.59 13.35
N LYS A 187 -18.44 9.77 12.73
CA LYS A 187 -19.33 10.86 13.13
C LYS A 187 -20.81 10.51 12.97
N GLN A 188 -21.18 9.94 11.85
CA GLN A 188 -22.55 9.55 11.54
C GLN A 188 -23.08 8.55 12.57
N TRP A 189 -22.24 7.58 12.97
CA TRP A 189 -22.62 6.49 13.88
C TRP A 189 -22.19 6.69 15.32
N LYS A 190 -21.78 7.90 15.69
CA LYS A 190 -21.24 8.25 17.03
C LYS A 190 -22.15 7.79 18.18
N LYS A 191 -23.46 7.84 17.98
CA LYS A 191 -24.46 7.52 19.01
C LYS A 191 -25.13 6.14 18.82
N VAL A 192 -24.71 5.36 17.82
CA VAL A 192 -25.28 4.03 17.58
C VAL A 192 -24.64 3.03 18.55
N PRO A 193 -25.39 2.53 19.55
CA PRO A 193 -24.86 1.53 20.47
C PRO A 193 -24.64 0.21 19.74
N LEU A 194 -23.55 -0.47 20.05
CA LEU A 194 -23.15 -1.73 19.42
C LEU A 194 -22.74 -2.73 20.51
N LEU A 195 -23.23 -3.97 20.40
CA LEU A 195 -22.77 -5.07 21.23
C LEU A 195 -21.33 -5.43 20.81
N ALA A 196 -20.36 -5.14 21.67
CA ALA A 196 -18.99 -5.58 21.41
C ALA A 196 -18.86 -7.09 21.62
N ARG A 197 -17.88 -7.68 20.93
CA ARG A 197 -17.55 -9.10 21.09
C ARG A 197 -16.06 -9.27 21.37
N THR A 198 -15.75 -9.99 22.41
CA THR A 198 -14.39 -10.45 22.71
C THR A 198 -14.35 -11.98 22.63
N HIS A 199 -13.36 -12.54 21.97
CA HIS A 199 -13.32 -13.99 21.70
C HIS A 199 -14.62 -14.53 21.02
N GLY A 200 -15.28 -13.68 20.22
CA GLY A 200 -16.56 -14.00 19.58
C GLY A 200 -17.78 -13.97 20.52
N GLN A 201 -17.59 -13.75 21.83
CA GLN A 201 -18.67 -13.71 22.81
C GLN A 201 -19.15 -12.29 23.08
N PRO A 202 -20.45 -12.10 23.41
CA PRO A 202 -21.00 -10.83 23.84
C PRO A 202 -20.22 -10.24 25.02
N ALA A 203 -19.84 -8.97 24.89
CA ALA A 203 -19.07 -8.21 25.87
C ALA A 203 -19.71 -6.85 26.12
N SER A 204 -19.06 -6.01 26.92
CA SER A 204 -19.54 -4.67 27.25
C SER A 204 -19.84 -3.87 25.97
N PRO A 205 -21.03 -3.25 25.87
CA PRO A 205 -21.40 -2.46 24.70
C PRO A 205 -20.46 -1.29 24.45
N THR A 206 -20.37 -0.91 23.19
CA THR A 206 -19.61 0.22 22.67
C THR A 206 -20.51 1.07 21.76
N THR A 207 -19.93 2.00 20.99
CA THR A 207 -20.64 2.66 19.89
C THR A 207 -19.98 2.32 18.56
N LEU A 208 -20.78 2.14 17.52
CA LEU A 208 -20.27 1.84 16.17
C LEU A 208 -19.32 2.94 15.66
N GLY A 209 -19.63 4.21 15.97
CA GLY A 209 -18.73 5.32 15.62
C GLY A 209 -17.35 5.18 16.25
N LYS A 210 -17.28 4.79 17.55
CA LYS A 210 -15.99 4.55 18.21
C LYS A 210 -15.24 3.37 17.59
N GLU A 211 -15.92 2.29 17.22
CA GLU A 211 -15.28 1.17 16.55
C GLU A 211 -14.60 1.60 15.24
N VAL A 212 -15.28 2.45 14.45
CA VAL A 212 -14.69 2.99 13.21
C VAL A 212 -13.52 3.96 13.52
N MET A 213 -13.62 4.75 14.61
CA MET A 213 -12.53 5.66 15.01
C MET A 213 -11.23 4.94 15.33
N VAL A 214 -11.27 3.70 15.80
CA VAL A 214 -10.06 2.89 16.00
C VAL A 214 -9.24 2.78 14.70
N PHE A 215 -9.89 2.55 13.58
CA PHE A 215 -9.22 2.47 12.28
C PHE A 215 -8.73 3.84 11.79
N VAL A 216 -9.51 4.89 12.01
CA VAL A 216 -9.12 6.28 11.67
C VAL A 216 -7.83 6.67 12.40
N GLU A 217 -7.75 6.43 13.71
CA GLU A 217 -6.58 6.75 14.52
C GLU A 217 -5.36 5.92 14.12
N ARG A 218 -5.54 4.61 13.92
CA ARG A 218 -4.47 3.70 13.48
C ARG A 218 -3.89 4.12 12.12
N LEU A 219 -4.76 4.47 11.16
CA LEU A 219 -4.32 4.96 9.84
C LEU A 219 -3.59 6.30 9.95
N HIS A 220 -4.14 7.24 10.74
CA HIS A 220 -3.51 8.54 10.98
C HIS A 220 -2.07 8.37 11.46
N ASN A 221 -1.87 7.59 12.52
CA ASN A 221 -0.55 7.36 13.11
C ASN A 221 0.46 6.75 12.10
N GLN A 222 0.01 5.89 11.19
CA GLN A 222 0.91 5.31 10.19
C GLN A 222 1.18 6.24 9.02
N ILE A 223 0.21 7.07 8.60
CA ILE A 223 0.40 8.09 7.57
C ILE A 223 1.39 9.17 8.07
N GLU A 224 1.24 9.62 9.30
CA GLU A 224 2.19 10.55 9.93
C GLU A 224 3.60 9.95 10.02
N LEU A 225 3.69 8.68 10.44
CA LEU A 225 4.98 7.98 10.49
C LEU A 225 5.63 7.89 9.09
N PHE A 226 4.85 7.62 8.03
CA PHE A 226 5.35 7.59 6.66
C PHE A 226 5.99 8.93 6.28
N ALA A 227 5.36 10.04 6.62
CA ALA A 227 5.84 11.38 6.32
C ALA A 227 7.18 11.73 7.01
N THR A 228 7.56 11.01 8.07
CA THR A 228 8.85 11.20 8.75
C THR A 228 10.02 10.47 8.10
N ILE A 229 9.75 9.50 7.22
CA ILE A 229 10.78 8.70 6.57
C ILE A 229 11.28 9.47 5.34
N PRO A 230 12.59 9.78 5.24
CA PRO A 230 13.10 10.55 4.12
C PRO A 230 13.14 9.74 2.82
N PHE A 231 12.94 10.42 1.71
CA PHE A 231 13.21 9.87 0.38
C PHE A 231 14.71 10.00 0.09
N ALA A 232 15.46 8.95 0.42
CA ALA A 232 16.90 8.93 0.36
C ALA A 232 17.42 8.70 -1.06
N ALA A 233 18.55 9.34 -1.39
CA ALA A 233 19.22 9.21 -2.66
C ALA A 233 20.74 9.11 -2.51
N LYS A 234 21.39 8.44 -3.46
CA LYS A 234 22.85 8.41 -3.60
C LYS A 234 23.28 9.25 -4.79
N PHE A 235 24.27 10.11 -4.57
CA PHE A 235 24.91 10.91 -5.62
C PHE A 235 26.37 11.18 -5.23
N GLY A 236 27.33 10.70 -6.03
CA GLY A 236 28.74 10.83 -5.70
C GLY A 236 29.70 10.00 -6.57
N GLY A 237 29.27 9.54 -7.74
CA GLY A 237 30.11 8.75 -8.66
C GLY A 237 30.20 7.28 -8.28
N ALA A 238 31.16 6.58 -8.87
CA ALA A 238 31.27 5.12 -8.86
C ALA A 238 31.35 4.46 -7.47
N THR A 239 31.81 5.17 -6.45
CA THR A 239 31.95 4.68 -5.08
C THR A 239 31.40 5.65 -4.02
N GLY A 240 30.65 6.68 -4.45
CA GLY A 240 30.12 7.68 -3.54
C GLY A 240 31.13 8.77 -3.11
N ASN A 241 32.35 8.75 -3.62
CA ASN A 241 33.44 9.62 -3.18
C ASN A 241 33.77 10.76 -4.16
N PHE A 242 32.95 11.00 -5.19
CA PHE A 242 33.21 12.02 -6.23
C PHE A 242 34.59 11.91 -6.93
N ASN A 243 35.14 10.70 -7.08
CA ASN A 243 36.49 10.49 -7.58
C ASN A 243 36.75 11.20 -8.93
N ALA A 244 35.92 10.97 -9.93
CA ALA A 244 36.05 11.59 -11.25
C ALA A 244 35.84 13.12 -11.21
N HIS A 245 34.86 13.57 -10.44
CA HIS A 245 34.59 14.99 -10.26
C HIS A 245 35.78 15.68 -9.59
N HIS A 246 36.34 15.12 -8.52
CA HIS A 246 37.43 15.71 -7.75
C HIS A 246 38.73 15.80 -8.56
N ILE A 247 39.08 14.76 -9.32
CA ILE A 247 40.28 14.78 -10.15
C ILE A 247 40.16 15.81 -11.28
N ALA A 248 38.94 15.99 -11.86
CA ALA A 248 38.71 16.97 -12.90
C ALA A 248 38.73 18.42 -12.36
N TYR A 249 38.11 18.64 -11.19
CA TYR A 249 37.99 19.98 -10.59
C TYR A 249 38.33 19.92 -9.07
N PRO A 250 39.61 19.80 -8.70
CA PRO A 250 40.00 19.52 -7.28
C PRO A 250 39.73 20.70 -6.33
N LYS A 251 39.50 21.91 -6.87
CA LYS A 251 39.20 23.11 -6.06
C LYS A 251 37.71 23.29 -5.77
N LYS A 252 36.84 22.45 -6.35
CA LYS A 252 35.39 22.51 -6.10
C LYS A 252 35.00 21.64 -4.92
N ASN A 253 34.08 22.12 -4.10
CA ASN A 253 33.47 21.31 -3.04
C ASN A 253 32.33 20.45 -3.61
N TRP A 254 32.67 19.27 -4.11
CA TRP A 254 31.72 18.37 -4.74
C TRP A 254 30.69 17.79 -3.77
N VAL A 255 31.04 17.68 -2.47
CA VAL A 255 30.06 17.24 -1.44
C VAL A 255 28.94 18.26 -1.31
N SER A 256 29.30 19.56 -1.20
CA SER A 256 28.31 20.64 -1.14
C SER A 256 27.48 20.74 -2.42
N LEU A 257 28.11 20.61 -3.59
CA LEU A 257 27.40 20.62 -4.88
C LEU A 257 26.45 19.42 -5.03
N GLY A 258 26.89 18.25 -4.57
CA GLY A 258 26.03 17.06 -4.58
C GLY A 258 24.83 17.18 -3.64
N ASN A 259 25.00 17.77 -2.44
CA ASN A 259 23.90 18.07 -1.54
C ASN A 259 22.90 19.03 -2.19
N GLU A 260 23.38 20.17 -2.70
CA GLU A 260 22.55 21.16 -3.37
C GLU A 260 21.78 20.58 -4.56
N PHE A 261 22.43 19.74 -5.38
CA PHE A 261 21.74 19.11 -6.50
C PHE A 261 20.61 18.16 -6.05
N VAL A 262 20.90 17.30 -5.07
CA VAL A 262 19.93 16.29 -4.61
C VAL A 262 18.84 16.92 -3.75
N GLU A 263 19.21 17.83 -2.84
CA GLU A 263 18.28 18.37 -1.84
C GLU A 263 17.49 19.56 -2.40
N ASP A 264 18.16 20.53 -3.01
CA ASP A 264 17.51 21.77 -3.44
C ASP A 264 16.86 21.63 -4.85
N ILE A 265 17.47 20.83 -5.74
CA ILE A 265 16.94 20.66 -7.11
C ILE A 265 15.98 19.47 -7.21
N LEU A 266 16.35 18.31 -6.65
CA LEU A 266 15.52 17.10 -6.74
C LEU A 266 14.56 16.93 -5.56
N GLY A 267 14.76 17.66 -4.47
CA GLY A 267 13.93 17.55 -3.26
C GLY A 267 14.01 16.19 -2.57
N LEU A 268 15.16 15.52 -2.67
CA LEU A 268 15.46 14.25 -2.03
C LEU A 268 16.49 14.46 -0.91
N GLN A 269 16.68 13.51 -0.01
CA GLN A 269 17.74 13.56 0.98
C GLN A 269 18.97 12.83 0.47
N ARG A 270 20.11 13.55 0.32
CA ARG A 270 21.35 12.92 -0.08
C ARG A 270 22.00 12.17 1.09
N MET A 271 22.24 10.88 0.91
CA MET A 271 23.03 10.10 1.87
C MET A 271 24.52 10.43 1.71
N GLN A 272 25.17 10.78 2.83
CA GLN A 272 26.54 11.32 2.80
C GLN A 272 27.59 10.23 2.61
N PHE A 273 27.34 9.04 3.15
CA PHE A 273 28.25 7.89 3.08
C PHE A 273 27.52 6.74 2.41
N THR A 274 27.89 6.47 1.17
CA THR A 274 27.28 5.42 0.34
C THR A 274 28.35 4.60 -0.36
N THR A 275 27.97 3.47 -0.90
CA THR A 275 28.76 2.72 -1.89
C THR A 275 28.45 3.24 -3.30
N GLN A 276 28.52 2.41 -4.32
CA GLN A 276 28.01 2.78 -5.65
C GLN A 276 26.50 3.01 -5.65
N ILE A 277 25.77 2.46 -4.66
CA ILE A 277 24.32 2.55 -4.52
C ILE A 277 23.94 3.24 -3.20
N GLU A 278 22.70 3.71 -3.14
CA GLU A 278 21.99 4.01 -1.90
C GLU A 278 21.73 2.69 -1.15
N HIS A 279 21.74 2.72 0.19
CA HIS A 279 21.60 1.51 1.02
C HIS A 279 20.17 0.96 1.09
N TYR A 280 19.18 1.71 0.61
CA TYR A 280 17.76 1.38 0.62
C TYR A 280 17.11 1.18 2.00
N ASP A 281 17.78 1.54 3.09
CA ASP A 281 17.23 1.41 4.45
C ASP A 281 15.96 2.24 4.62
N ASN A 282 15.95 3.48 4.11
CA ASN A 282 14.78 4.35 4.15
C ASN A 282 13.67 3.85 3.21
N PHE A 283 14.03 3.30 2.05
CA PHE A 283 13.05 2.67 1.16
C PHE A 283 12.43 1.41 1.80
N ALA A 284 13.22 0.60 2.49
CA ALA A 284 12.75 -0.53 3.28
C ALA A 284 11.79 -0.07 4.39
N ALA A 285 12.10 1.04 5.08
CA ALA A 285 11.22 1.63 6.08
C ALA A 285 9.88 2.09 5.48
N HIS A 286 9.87 2.67 4.27
CA HIS A 286 8.64 2.98 3.53
C HIS A 286 7.82 1.70 3.25
N CYS A 287 8.47 0.64 2.77
CA CYS A 287 7.82 -0.65 2.53
C CYS A 287 7.21 -1.23 3.80
N ASP A 288 7.95 -1.21 4.91
CA ASP A 288 7.47 -1.69 6.22
C ASP A 288 6.30 -0.87 6.75
N ASN A 289 6.32 0.43 6.55
CA ASN A 289 5.21 1.28 6.95
C ASN A 289 3.96 1.01 6.10
N LEU A 290 4.09 0.86 4.78
CA LEU A 290 2.97 0.49 3.91
C LEU A 290 2.39 -0.87 4.29
N LYS A 291 3.19 -1.86 4.70
CA LYS A 291 2.67 -3.13 5.24
C LYS A 291 1.82 -2.92 6.50
N ARG A 292 2.21 -2.03 7.39
CA ARG A 292 1.40 -1.70 8.59
C ARG A 292 0.07 -1.06 8.21
N ILE A 293 0.07 -0.12 7.25
CA ILE A 293 -1.16 0.47 6.70
C ILE A 293 -2.04 -0.63 6.09
N ASN A 294 -1.46 -1.49 5.27
CA ASN A 294 -2.18 -2.60 4.64
C ASN A 294 -2.80 -3.54 5.68
N ASN A 295 -2.09 -3.85 6.77
CA ASN A 295 -2.61 -4.70 7.85
C ASN A 295 -3.81 -4.06 8.56
N ILE A 296 -3.82 -2.73 8.73
CA ILE A 296 -4.98 -2.00 9.26
C ILE A 296 -6.17 -2.12 8.32
N LEU A 297 -5.94 -1.99 7.01
CA LEU A 297 -6.99 -2.10 6.00
C LEU A 297 -7.52 -3.54 5.82
N ILE A 298 -6.66 -4.55 6.00
CA ILE A 298 -7.07 -5.97 6.06
C ILE A 298 -7.97 -6.21 7.27
N ASP A 299 -7.58 -5.71 8.43
CA ASP A 299 -8.35 -5.82 9.67
C ASP A 299 -9.72 -5.15 9.53
N LEU A 300 -9.77 -3.92 9.00
CA LEU A 300 -11.00 -3.23 8.63
C LEU A 300 -11.87 -4.06 7.68
N SER A 301 -11.27 -4.65 6.64
CA SER A 301 -12.00 -5.47 5.66
C SER A 301 -12.68 -6.67 6.33
N ARG A 302 -11.98 -7.33 7.23
CA ARG A 302 -12.48 -8.50 7.99
C ARG A 302 -13.56 -8.12 8.97
N ASP A 303 -13.44 -7.01 9.67
CA ASP A 303 -14.46 -6.54 10.61
C ASP A 303 -15.75 -6.14 9.87
N ILE A 304 -15.65 -5.39 8.77
CA ILE A 304 -16.84 -5.04 7.97
C ILE A 304 -17.47 -6.29 7.34
N TRP A 305 -16.67 -7.22 6.81
CA TRP A 305 -17.15 -8.52 6.34
C TRP A 305 -17.91 -9.27 7.44
N THR A 306 -17.38 -9.29 8.66
CA THR A 306 -18.01 -9.92 9.82
C THR A 306 -19.33 -9.22 10.17
N TYR A 307 -19.36 -7.90 10.22
CA TYR A 307 -20.58 -7.15 10.49
C TYR A 307 -21.65 -7.34 9.41
N ILE A 308 -21.26 -7.53 8.16
CA ILE A 308 -22.20 -7.92 7.08
C ILE A 308 -22.73 -9.33 7.33
N SER A 309 -21.90 -10.30 7.71
CA SER A 309 -22.29 -11.67 8.02
C SER A 309 -23.22 -11.76 9.24
N MET A 310 -23.14 -10.81 10.17
CA MET A 310 -24.00 -10.66 11.34
C MET A 310 -25.31 -9.88 11.03
N ASP A 311 -25.48 -9.44 9.78
CA ASP A 311 -26.60 -8.60 9.34
C ASP A 311 -26.65 -7.20 10.02
N TYR A 312 -25.53 -6.73 10.56
CA TYR A 312 -25.39 -5.36 11.07
C TYR A 312 -25.31 -4.33 9.95
N PHE A 313 -24.74 -4.73 8.81
CA PHE A 313 -24.80 -3.99 7.55
C PHE A 313 -25.48 -4.81 6.46
N LYS A 314 -26.25 -4.12 5.64
CA LYS A 314 -26.70 -4.59 4.34
C LYS A 314 -25.90 -3.90 3.25
N GLN A 315 -25.86 -4.47 2.06
CA GLN A 315 -25.20 -3.87 0.91
C GLN A 315 -26.24 -3.42 -0.12
N GLN A 316 -26.08 -2.17 -0.56
CA GLN A 316 -26.88 -1.65 -1.66
C GLN A 316 -26.55 -2.39 -2.96
N THR A 317 -27.56 -2.88 -3.65
CA THR A 317 -27.44 -3.52 -4.96
C THR A 317 -27.79 -2.54 -6.07
N LYS A 318 -27.09 -2.63 -7.20
CA LYS A 318 -27.47 -1.89 -8.41
C LYS A 318 -28.37 -2.75 -9.27
N LYS A 319 -29.36 -2.13 -9.94
CA LYS A 319 -30.24 -2.82 -10.89
C LYS A 319 -29.41 -3.51 -11.97
N GLY A 320 -29.54 -4.82 -12.10
CA GLY A 320 -28.79 -5.64 -13.05
C GLY A 320 -27.51 -6.29 -12.50
N GLU A 321 -27.09 -5.99 -11.26
CA GLU A 321 -26.02 -6.75 -10.61
C GLU A 321 -26.52 -8.13 -10.17
N VAL A 322 -25.69 -9.17 -10.47
CA VAL A 322 -25.93 -10.55 -10.01
C VAL A 322 -25.05 -10.79 -8.79
N GLY A 323 -25.67 -10.88 -7.61
CA GLY A 323 -24.94 -11.05 -6.34
C GLY A 323 -24.36 -12.47 -6.15
N SER A 324 -24.95 -13.47 -6.79
CA SER A 324 -24.52 -14.88 -6.75
C SER A 324 -25.00 -15.59 -8.00
N SER A 325 -24.19 -16.49 -8.54
CA SER A 325 -24.55 -17.29 -9.72
C SER A 325 -25.69 -18.30 -9.46
N ALA A 326 -25.86 -18.72 -8.20
CA ALA A 326 -26.84 -19.76 -7.82
C ALA A 326 -27.99 -19.25 -6.94
N MET A 327 -27.77 -18.17 -6.16
CA MET A 327 -28.72 -17.67 -5.17
C MET A 327 -28.99 -16.17 -5.39
N PRO A 328 -30.09 -15.79 -6.09
CA PRO A 328 -30.35 -14.40 -6.48
C PRO A 328 -30.44 -13.40 -5.32
N HIS A 329 -30.85 -13.87 -4.12
CA HIS A 329 -30.98 -13.06 -2.91
C HIS A 329 -29.64 -12.82 -2.16
N LYS A 330 -28.56 -13.54 -2.53
CA LYS A 330 -27.28 -13.50 -1.83
C LYS A 330 -26.40 -12.38 -2.37
N VAL A 331 -26.11 -11.38 -1.55
CA VAL A 331 -25.20 -10.27 -1.88
C VAL A 331 -23.88 -10.46 -1.13
N ASN A 332 -22.86 -10.91 -1.83
CA ASN A 332 -21.55 -11.20 -1.23
C ASN A 332 -20.78 -9.90 -0.98
N PRO A 333 -20.00 -9.78 0.10
CA PRO A 333 -19.15 -8.63 0.41
C PRO A 333 -17.84 -8.66 -0.38
N ILE A 334 -17.92 -8.89 -1.71
CA ILE A 334 -16.77 -9.13 -2.60
C ILE A 334 -15.76 -7.97 -2.65
N ASP A 335 -16.21 -6.76 -2.40
CA ASP A 335 -15.33 -5.59 -2.43
C ASP A 335 -14.33 -5.64 -1.26
N PHE A 336 -14.75 -6.10 -0.08
CA PHE A 336 -13.86 -6.29 1.09
C PHE A 336 -12.95 -7.51 0.93
N GLU A 337 -13.44 -8.61 0.36
CA GLU A 337 -12.64 -9.80 0.03
C GLU A 337 -11.56 -9.47 -1.02
N ASN A 338 -11.91 -8.68 -2.03
CA ASN A 338 -10.96 -8.23 -3.06
C ASN A 338 -9.88 -7.31 -2.46
N ALA A 339 -10.26 -6.42 -1.54
CA ALA A 339 -9.29 -5.57 -0.83
C ALA A 339 -8.33 -6.42 -0.01
N GLU A 340 -8.83 -7.34 0.82
CA GLU A 340 -8.01 -8.24 1.64
C GLU A 340 -7.00 -9.03 0.79
N GLY A 341 -7.46 -9.64 -0.32
CA GLY A 341 -6.61 -10.43 -1.20
C GLY A 341 -5.50 -9.61 -1.85
N ASN A 342 -5.81 -8.41 -2.37
CA ASN A 342 -4.80 -7.53 -2.97
C ASN A 342 -3.79 -7.01 -1.95
N LEU A 343 -4.22 -6.62 -0.75
CA LEU A 343 -3.33 -6.17 0.33
C LEU A 343 -2.39 -7.28 0.79
N GLY A 344 -2.86 -8.53 0.82
CA GLY A 344 -2.02 -9.69 1.14
C GLY A 344 -0.89 -9.89 0.13
N ILE A 345 -1.18 -9.77 -1.18
CA ILE A 345 -0.16 -9.83 -2.24
C ILE A 345 0.81 -8.66 -2.12
N ALA A 346 0.30 -7.43 -1.91
CA ALA A 346 1.14 -6.26 -1.71
C ALA A 346 2.11 -6.45 -0.55
N ASN A 347 1.65 -6.99 0.59
CA ASN A 347 2.47 -7.24 1.76
C ASN A 347 3.62 -8.22 1.49
N ALA A 348 3.36 -9.29 0.75
CA ALA A 348 4.39 -10.28 0.39
C ALA A 348 5.52 -9.64 -0.46
N LEU A 349 5.16 -8.76 -1.39
CA LEU A 349 6.13 -8.05 -2.23
C LEU A 349 6.89 -6.97 -1.45
N LEU A 350 6.20 -6.18 -0.63
CA LEU A 350 6.81 -5.16 0.23
C LEU A 350 7.79 -5.79 1.24
N GLU A 351 7.44 -6.95 1.81
CA GLU A 351 8.34 -7.73 2.68
C GLU A 351 9.62 -8.11 1.96
N HIS A 352 9.50 -8.65 0.74
CA HIS A 352 10.67 -9.01 -0.05
C HIS A 352 11.53 -7.79 -0.40
N LEU A 353 10.91 -6.66 -0.78
CA LEU A 353 11.62 -5.41 -1.09
C LEU A 353 12.38 -4.89 0.12
N ALA A 354 11.72 -4.83 1.29
CA ALA A 354 12.33 -4.36 2.53
C ALA A 354 13.50 -5.24 3.00
N ALA A 355 13.37 -6.56 2.86
CA ALA A 355 14.40 -7.50 3.30
C ALA A 355 15.57 -7.60 2.31
N LYS A 356 15.32 -7.48 0.99
CA LYS A 356 16.33 -7.73 -0.04
C LYS A 356 17.18 -6.52 -0.37
N LEU A 357 16.56 -5.34 -0.52
CA LEU A 357 17.24 -4.17 -1.07
C LEU A 357 18.40 -3.67 -0.21
N PRO A 358 18.33 -3.66 1.15
CA PRO A 358 19.47 -3.25 1.99
C PRO A 358 20.69 -4.18 1.91
N ILE A 359 20.56 -5.34 1.28
CA ILE A 359 21.66 -6.32 1.18
C ILE A 359 22.23 -6.33 -0.23
N SER A 360 23.49 -5.91 -0.36
CA SER A 360 24.27 -5.95 -1.60
C SER A 360 25.67 -6.48 -1.34
N ARG A 361 26.41 -6.79 -2.41
CA ARG A 361 27.79 -7.30 -2.35
C ARG A 361 28.78 -6.19 -2.59
N LEU A 362 29.70 -5.98 -1.66
CA LEU A 362 30.78 -4.97 -1.75
C LEU A 362 30.20 -3.59 -2.14
N GLN A 363 30.67 -3.01 -3.24
CA GLN A 363 30.16 -1.72 -3.71
C GLN A 363 28.77 -1.83 -4.38
N ARG A 364 28.47 -2.94 -5.05
CA ARG A 364 27.20 -3.23 -5.70
C ARG A 364 27.20 -4.61 -6.37
N ASP A 365 26.04 -5.26 -6.39
CA ASP A 365 25.68 -6.28 -7.38
C ASP A 365 24.45 -5.84 -8.19
N LEU A 366 24.07 -6.60 -9.24
CA LEU A 366 22.99 -6.21 -10.15
C LEU A 366 21.59 -6.53 -9.61
N THR A 367 21.46 -7.26 -8.50
CA THR A 367 20.15 -7.75 -8.01
C THR A 367 19.20 -6.63 -7.61
N ASP A 368 19.73 -5.48 -7.17
CA ASP A 368 18.94 -4.27 -6.91
C ASP A 368 18.15 -3.83 -8.12
N SER A 369 18.77 -3.73 -9.29
CA SER A 369 18.11 -3.28 -10.53
C SER A 369 16.96 -4.20 -10.96
N THR A 370 17.12 -5.52 -10.77
CA THR A 370 16.06 -6.50 -11.07
C THR A 370 14.85 -6.32 -10.14
N VAL A 371 15.13 -6.16 -8.85
CA VAL A 371 14.09 -6.07 -7.81
C VAL A 371 13.37 -4.74 -7.87
N LEU A 372 14.08 -3.63 -8.07
CA LEU A 372 13.50 -2.27 -8.15
C LEU A 372 12.53 -2.08 -9.32
N ARG A 373 12.62 -2.87 -10.39
CA ARG A 373 11.63 -2.83 -11.49
C ARG A 373 10.23 -3.29 -11.05
N ASN A 374 10.11 -3.91 -9.88
CA ASN A 374 8.85 -4.43 -9.34
C ASN A 374 8.23 -3.53 -8.26
N ILE A 375 8.81 -2.37 -7.94
CA ILE A 375 8.30 -1.50 -6.85
C ILE A 375 6.88 -0.98 -7.09
N GLY A 376 6.47 -0.83 -8.34
CA GLY A 376 5.11 -0.43 -8.72
C GLY A 376 4.06 -1.53 -8.50
N VAL A 377 4.46 -2.80 -8.47
CA VAL A 377 3.52 -3.92 -8.35
C VAL A 377 2.75 -3.89 -7.02
N PRO A 378 3.42 -3.83 -5.85
CA PRO A 378 2.69 -3.72 -4.58
C PRO A 378 1.84 -2.45 -4.48
N VAL A 379 2.31 -1.32 -5.04
CA VAL A 379 1.54 -0.06 -5.08
C VAL A 379 0.28 -0.22 -5.94
N GLY A 380 0.37 -0.93 -7.06
CA GLY A 380 -0.79 -1.29 -7.89
C GLY A 380 -1.83 -2.10 -7.12
N HIS A 381 -1.41 -3.10 -6.36
CA HIS A 381 -2.31 -3.89 -5.51
C HIS A 381 -2.94 -3.04 -4.38
N ILE A 382 -2.18 -2.12 -3.77
CA ILE A 382 -2.72 -1.17 -2.78
C ILE A 382 -3.79 -0.27 -3.43
N ALA A 383 -3.54 0.26 -4.62
CA ALA A 383 -4.51 1.09 -5.33
C ALA A 383 -5.81 0.34 -5.64
N ILE A 384 -5.73 -0.92 -6.09
CA ILE A 384 -6.90 -1.78 -6.32
C ILE A 384 -7.66 -2.00 -5.01
N ALA A 385 -6.96 -2.26 -3.91
CA ALA A 385 -7.58 -2.50 -2.61
C ALA A 385 -8.30 -1.25 -2.08
N ILE A 386 -7.68 -0.07 -2.15
CA ILE A 386 -8.30 1.20 -1.74
C ILE A 386 -9.56 1.46 -2.56
N ASN A 387 -9.51 1.29 -3.88
CA ASN A 387 -10.68 1.45 -4.75
C ASN A 387 -11.80 0.46 -4.39
N SER A 388 -11.45 -0.77 -4.03
CA SER A 388 -12.42 -1.78 -3.59
C SER A 388 -13.05 -1.42 -2.25
N LEU A 389 -12.26 -0.95 -1.28
CA LEU A 389 -12.75 -0.46 0.01
C LEU A 389 -13.70 0.73 -0.17
N GLU A 390 -13.31 1.72 -0.97
CA GLU A 390 -14.13 2.88 -1.28
C GLU A 390 -15.48 2.48 -1.87
N LYS A 391 -15.47 1.52 -2.80
CA LYS A 391 -16.67 0.99 -3.43
C LYS A 391 -17.53 0.21 -2.42
N GLY A 392 -16.91 -0.66 -1.62
CA GLY A 392 -17.60 -1.48 -0.60
C GLY A 392 -18.22 -0.62 0.48
N LEU A 393 -17.47 0.32 1.05
CA LEU A 393 -17.96 1.29 2.05
C LEU A 393 -19.13 2.13 1.52
N GLY A 394 -19.10 2.49 0.23
CA GLY A 394 -20.19 3.23 -0.41
C GLY A 394 -21.50 2.46 -0.58
N LYS A 395 -21.47 1.14 -0.40
CA LYS A 395 -22.66 0.26 -0.49
C LYS A 395 -23.28 -0.06 0.86
N LEU A 396 -22.62 0.28 1.98
CA LEU A 396 -23.08 -0.08 3.32
C LEU A 396 -24.36 0.64 3.69
N ILE A 397 -25.33 -0.13 4.17
CA ILE A 397 -26.59 0.33 4.75
C ILE A 397 -26.64 -0.22 6.17
N LEU A 398 -26.67 0.66 7.18
CA LEU A 398 -26.76 0.26 8.57
C LEU A 398 -28.09 -0.40 8.89
N ASN A 399 -28.07 -1.54 9.56
CA ASN A 399 -29.26 -2.26 10.04
C ASN A 399 -29.42 -2.06 11.57
N GLU A 400 -29.89 -0.88 11.95
CA GLU A 400 -30.08 -0.54 13.37
C GLU A 400 -31.03 -1.49 14.09
N VAL A 401 -32.05 -2.01 13.40
CA VAL A 401 -33.02 -2.98 13.96
C VAL A 401 -32.31 -4.24 14.44
N LYS A 402 -31.36 -4.76 13.67
CA LYS A 402 -30.59 -5.94 14.05
C LYS A 402 -29.65 -5.67 15.21
N ILE A 403 -28.98 -4.53 15.19
CA ILE A 403 -28.08 -4.09 16.26
C ILE A 403 -28.84 -3.95 17.59
N GLN A 404 -30.01 -3.31 17.57
CA GLN A 404 -30.85 -3.17 18.75
C GLN A 404 -31.38 -4.51 19.26
N ALA A 405 -31.78 -5.42 18.36
CA ALA A 405 -32.21 -6.77 18.73
C ALA A 405 -31.09 -7.58 19.41
N ASP A 406 -29.83 -7.45 18.93
CA ASP A 406 -28.70 -8.15 19.54
C ASP A 406 -28.40 -7.60 20.94
N LEU A 407 -28.45 -6.28 21.13
CA LEU A 407 -28.32 -5.67 22.47
C LEU A 407 -29.42 -6.15 23.42
N GLU A 408 -30.68 -6.13 22.97
CA GLU A 408 -31.82 -6.56 23.80
C GLU A 408 -31.75 -8.05 24.16
N ASN A 409 -31.19 -8.88 23.30
CA ASN A 409 -31.02 -10.30 23.57
C ASN A 409 -29.84 -10.63 24.51
N ASN A 410 -29.03 -9.64 24.89
CA ASN A 410 -27.79 -9.84 25.66
C ASN A 410 -27.73 -9.01 26.94
N TRP A 411 -28.83 -8.99 27.73
CA TRP A 411 -28.89 -8.27 29.00
C TRP A 411 -27.83 -8.68 30.03
N ALA A 412 -27.21 -9.85 29.91
CA ALA A 412 -26.14 -10.28 30.78
C ALA A 412 -24.92 -9.33 30.77
N VAL A 413 -24.72 -8.57 29.70
CA VAL A 413 -23.56 -7.65 29.55
C VAL A 413 -23.59 -6.48 30.54
N VAL A 414 -24.77 -6.11 31.10
CA VAL A 414 -24.85 -5.04 32.11
C VAL A 414 -24.46 -5.53 33.53
N ALA A 415 -24.22 -6.82 33.70
CA ALA A 415 -23.77 -7.35 34.99
C ALA A 415 -22.48 -6.71 35.48
N GLU A 416 -21.56 -6.39 34.57
CA GLU A 416 -20.33 -5.66 34.90
C GLU A 416 -20.61 -4.27 35.49
N ALA A 417 -21.51 -3.50 34.90
CA ALA A 417 -21.92 -2.20 35.42
C ALA A 417 -22.55 -2.28 36.80
N ILE A 418 -23.47 -3.25 36.96
CA ILE A 418 -24.15 -3.49 38.26
C ILE A 418 -23.12 -3.89 39.33
N GLN A 419 -22.20 -4.80 39.02
CA GLN A 419 -21.12 -5.21 39.91
C GLN A 419 -20.26 -4.02 40.33
N THR A 420 -19.91 -3.14 39.42
CA THR A 420 -19.06 -1.97 39.67
C THR A 420 -19.75 -0.99 40.58
N ILE A 421 -21.05 -0.74 40.41
CA ILE A 421 -21.85 0.10 41.26
C ILE A 421 -22.00 -0.53 42.66
N LEU A 422 -22.26 -1.82 42.74
CA LEU A 422 -22.33 -2.55 44.03
C LEU A 422 -21.00 -2.48 44.79
N ARG A 423 -19.86 -2.49 44.12
CA ARG A 423 -18.54 -2.27 44.74
C ARG A 423 -18.40 -0.85 45.26
N ARG A 424 -18.85 0.15 44.52
CA ARG A 424 -18.89 1.57 44.99
C ARG A 424 -19.66 1.69 46.30
N GLU A 425 -20.77 0.97 46.42
CA GLU A 425 -21.64 0.97 47.60
C GLU A 425 -21.19 -0.03 48.69
N LYS A 426 -20.01 -0.66 48.55
CA LYS A 426 -19.44 -1.65 49.50
C LYS A 426 -20.36 -2.84 49.75
N TYR A 427 -21.16 -3.25 48.78
CA TYR A 427 -21.99 -4.42 48.85
C TYR A 427 -21.13 -5.72 49.03
N PRO A 428 -21.48 -6.64 49.95
CA PRO A 428 -20.67 -7.83 50.15
C PRO A 428 -20.75 -8.79 48.96
N ASN A 429 -19.59 -9.29 48.50
CA ASN A 429 -19.44 -10.29 47.42
C ASN A 429 -20.27 -10.00 46.16
N PRO A 430 -20.13 -8.81 45.51
CA PRO A 430 -20.99 -8.45 44.40
C PRO A 430 -20.80 -9.32 43.14
N TYR A 431 -19.60 -9.89 42.94
CA TYR A 431 -19.33 -10.81 41.82
C TYR A 431 -20.08 -12.11 41.98
N GLU A 432 -20.05 -12.71 43.20
CA GLU A 432 -20.70 -13.99 43.51
C GLU A 432 -22.22 -13.87 43.38
N ALA A 433 -22.79 -12.75 43.82
CA ALA A 433 -24.22 -12.50 43.70
C ALA A 433 -24.70 -12.47 42.25
N LEU A 434 -23.91 -11.86 41.35
CA LEU A 434 -24.20 -11.81 39.91
C LEU A 434 -23.90 -13.13 39.20
N LYS A 435 -22.86 -13.88 39.63
CA LYS A 435 -22.51 -15.20 39.12
C LYS A 435 -23.64 -16.19 39.30
N ASP A 436 -24.31 -16.15 40.45
CA ASP A 436 -25.46 -17.03 40.74
C ASP A 436 -26.66 -16.69 39.81
N LEU A 437 -26.88 -15.43 39.50
CA LEU A 437 -27.89 -15.02 38.49
C LEU A 437 -27.54 -15.58 37.12
N THR A 438 -26.26 -15.49 36.70
CA THR A 438 -25.84 -15.86 35.34
C THR A 438 -25.74 -17.37 35.14
N ARG A 439 -25.46 -18.16 36.17
CA ARG A 439 -25.36 -19.63 36.12
C ARG A 439 -26.69 -20.35 36.23
N GLY A 440 -27.67 -19.74 36.87
CA GLY A 440 -29.00 -20.35 37.14
C GLY A 440 -30.02 -20.15 36.00
N ASN A 441 -29.77 -19.28 35.06
CA ASN A 441 -30.74 -18.91 34.01
C ASN A 441 -30.17 -19.15 32.61
N SER A 442 -30.86 -19.89 31.77
CA SER A 442 -30.49 -20.16 30.38
C SER A 442 -30.57 -18.90 29.51
N LYS A 443 -31.35 -17.87 29.90
CA LYS A 443 -31.47 -16.59 29.23
C LYS A 443 -31.65 -15.48 30.29
N ILE A 444 -30.78 -14.50 30.28
CA ILE A 444 -30.89 -13.27 31.08
C ILE A 444 -31.50 -12.19 30.21
N ASP A 445 -32.70 -11.77 30.58
CA ASP A 445 -33.45 -10.68 29.96
C ASP A 445 -33.63 -9.51 30.95
N LYS A 446 -34.25 -8.42 30.51
CA LYS A 446 -34.58 -7.26 31.32
C LYS A 446 -35.34 -7.64 32.58
N LYS A 447 -36.32 -8.56 32.47
CA LYS A 447 -37.21 -8.94 33.57
C LYS A 447 -36.42 -9.70 34.66
N SER A 448 -35.59 -10.64 34.28
CA SER A 448 -34.75 -11.42 35.22
C SER A 448 -33.71 -10.52 35.89
N MET A 449 -33.10 -9.58 35.15
CA MET A 449 -32.18 -8.59 35.70
C MET A 449 -32.86 -7.65 36.69
N HIS A 450 -34.03 -7.13 36.38
CA HIS A 450 -34.78 -6.27 37.28
C HIS A 450 -35.24 -7.03 38.56
N LYS A 451 -35.66 -8.31 38.41
CA LYS A 451 -36.01 -9.16 39.56
C LYS A 451 -34.81 -9.39 40.51
N PHE A 452 -33.62 -9.58 39.91
CA PHE A 452 -32.39 -9.70 40.70
C PHE A 452 -32.12 -8.40 41.46
N ILE A 453 -32.21 -7.23 40.83
CA ILE A 453 -32.01 -5.92 41.45
C ILE A 453 -33.01 -5.72 42.60
N ASP A 454 -34.27 -6.12 42.42
CA ASP A 454 -35.28 -6.03 43.48
C ASP A 454 -34.96 -6.86 44.72
N GLY A 455 -34.28 -7.98 44.55
CA GLY A 455 -33.81 -8.86 45.62
C GLY A 455 -32.59 -8.34 46.40
N LEU A 456 -31.86 -7.36 45.88
CA LEU A 456 -30.66 -6.81 46.53
C LEU A 456 -31.03 -6.06 47.83
N LYS A 457 -30.19 -6.21 48.86
CA LYS A 457 -30.30 -5.49 50.14
C LYS A 457 -29.62 -4.13 50.03
N VAL A 458 -30.21 -3.25 49.26
CA VAL A 458 -29.71 -1.87 48.97
C VAL A 458 -30.89 -0.89 49.02
N THR A 459 -30.57 0.42 49.06
CA THR A 459 -31.59 1.48 49.11
C THR A 459 -32.48 1.51 47.88
N ALA A 460 -33.71 2.00 48.03
CA ALA A 460 -34.64 2.15 46.90
C ALA A 460 -34.09 3.08 45.79
N ALA A 461 -33.34 4.12 46.17
CA ALA A 461 -32.67 5.01 45.26
C ALA A 461 -31.61 4.26 44.40
N LEU A 462 -30.81 3.41 45.02
CA LEU A 462 -29.82 2.61 44.33
C LEU A 462 -30.47 1.56 43.40
N LYS A 463 -31.56 0.91 43.84
CA LYS A 463 -32.32 0.01 42.94
C LYS A 463 -32.84 0.74 41.71
N LYS A 464 -33.30 1.98 41.87
CA LYS A 464 -33.75 2.81 40.75
C LYS A 464 -32.59 3.11 39.78
N GLU A 465 -31.40 3.51 40.32
CA GLU A 465 -30.18 3.73 39.52
C GLU A 465 -29.80 2.49 38.73
N LEU A 466 -29.69 1.33 39.39
CA LEU A 466 -29.34 0.07 38.74
C LEU A 466 -30.31 -0.35 37.63
N LYS A 467 -31.61 -0.13 37.82
CA LYS A 467 -32.62 -0.45 36.79
C LYS A 467 -32.61 0.46 35.57
N GLN A 468 -31.93 1.61 35.64
CA GLN A 468 -31.76 2.51 34.49
C GLN A 468 -30.67 2.06 33.54
N ILE A 469 -29.80 1.12 33.96
CA ILE A 469 -28.73 0.59 33.15
C ILE A 469 -29.31 -0.41 32.15
N THR A 470 -29.02 -0.22 30.88
CA THR A 470 -29.45 -1.08 29.77
C THR A 470 -28.28 -1.40 28.86
N PRO A 471 -28.31 -2.46 28.06
CA PRO A 471 -27.29 -2.70 27.06
C PRO A 471 -27.11 -1.55 26.07
N GLN A 472 -28.17 -0.75 25.84
CA GLN A 472 -28.16 0.37 24.89
C GLN A 472 -27.47 1.63 25.45
N ASN A 473 -27.46 1.83 26.77
CA ASN A 473 -26.87 3.02 27.40
C ASN A 473 -25.57 2.76 28.17
N TYR A 474 -25.16 1.51 28.29
CA TYR A 474 -23.89 1.12 28.90
C TYR A 474 -22.73 1.16 27.89
N THR A 475 -22.58 2.25 27.20
CA THR A 475 -21.56 2.42 26.13
C THR A 475 -20.33 3.19 26.58
N GLY A 476 -20.30 3.62 27.85
CA GLY A 476 -19.18 4.42 28.37
C GLY A 476 -19.09 5.81 27.74
N ILE A 477 -17.90 6.37 27.81
CA ILE A 477 -17.51 7.64 27.19
C ILE A 477 -16.28 7.44 26.32
N THR A 478 -16.13 8.26 25.31
CA THR A 478 -14.94 8.28 24.44
C THR A 478 -14.38 9.70 24.40
N ALA A 479 -13.14 9.85 23.91
CA ALA A 479 -12.62 11.16 23.53
C ALA A 479 -13.54 11.82 22.48
N GLU A 480 -13.57 13.14 22.47
CA GLU A 480 -14.33 13.87 21.44
C GLU A 480 -13.66 13.75 20.08
N TYR A 481 -14.47 13.58 19.03
CA TYR A 481 -14.06 13.52 17.64
C TYR A 481 -15.15 14.03 16.69
#